data_e5bc7b1557ad9e7e0a3d43f8d84490c4
#
_entry.id   e5bc7b1557ad9e7e0a3d43f8d84490c4
#
_cell.length_a   1.000
_cell.length_b   1.000
_cell.length_c   1.000
_cell.angle_alpha   90.00
_cell.angle_beta   90.00
_cell.angle_gamma   90.00
#
_symmetry.space_group_name_H-M   'P 1'
#
loop_
_entity.id
_entity.type
_entity.pdbx_description
1 polymer ?
#
loop_
_entity_poly.entity_id
_entity_poly.type
_entity_poly.pdbx_seq_one_letter_code
_entity_poly.pdbx_strand_id
1 'polypeptide(L)'
;PGDVFIEERLPTLSLQDQRALAKEFVKFNERCFLRLLGDMRSYNYVVVITQDFDRIQYRIRAIDFDQQSYEGNAKVYQPEHLPENAQFAEMTSVVLPKASIEQYVKEERALLARRAAGEHLRLKQLLMCMREDELSASDKVDELKGALLALTGDVNFKRAGNMGDILEAALDFIQRNFKTDSPFAS
;
A
#
# COMPACT_ATOMS: atom_id res chain seq x y z
N PRO A 1 -13.59 -4.87 12.36
CA PRO A 1 -13.58 -4.55 10.93
C PRO A 1 -13.52 -3.03 10.71
N GLY A 2 -13.01 -2.60 9.54
CA GLY A 2 -12.87 -1.18 9.23
C GLY A 2 -14.21 -0.49 9.00
N ASP A 3 -15.19 -1.17 8.43
CA ASP A 3 -16.56 -0.67 8.23
C ASP A 3 -17.22 -0.29 9.56
N VAL A 4 -17.23 -1.20 10.52
CA VAL A 4 -17.76 -0.94 11.88
C VAL A 4 -16.98 0.20 12.56
N PHE A 5 -15.66 0.25 12.37
CA PHE A 5 -14.85 1.32 12.90
C PHE A 5 -15.21 2.69 12.31
N ILE A 6 -15.46 2.73 10.99
CA ILE A 6 -15.85 3.95 10.26
C ILE A 6 -17.20 4.46 10.79
N GLU A 7 -18.16 3.58 10.98
CA GLU A 7 -19.50 3.97 11.43
C GLU A 7 -19.55 4.39 12.90
N GLU A 8 -18.92 3.62 13.78
CA GLU A 8 -19.12 3.77 15.24
C GLU A 8 -18.04 4.62 15.91
N ARG A 9 -16.79 4.56 15.43
CA ARG A 9 -15.64 5.15 16.13
C ARG A 9 -15.10 6.40 15.45
N LEU A 10 -15.05 6.43 14.13
CA LEU A 10 -14.46 7.56 13.40
C LEU A 10 -15.12 8.91 13.75
N PRO A 11 -16.46 9.04 13.90
CA PRO A 11 -17.10 10.30 14.24
C PRO A 11 -16.78 10.80 15.66
N THR A 12 -16.33 9.90 16.55
CA THR A 12 -16.09 10.20 17.97
C THR A 12 -14.62 10.49 18.29
N LEU A 13 -13.73 10.36 17.32
CA LEU A 13 -12.30 10.55 17.52
C LEU A 13 -11.93 12.01 17.77
N SER A 14 -11.00 12.22 18.71
CA SER A 14 -10.33 13.52 18.85
C SER A 14 -9.56 13.90 17.58
N LEU A 15 -9.30 15.18 17.37
CA LEU A 15 -8.48 15.63 16.24
C LEU A 15 -7.07 15.01 16.23
N GLN A 16 -6.51 14.76 17.41
CA GLN A 16 -5.21 14.09 17.53
C GLN A 16 -5.29 12.64 17.06
N ASP A 17 -6.34 11.92 17.44
CA ASP A 17 -6.56 10.52 17.01
C ASP A 17 -6.88 10.45 15.52
N GLN A 18 -7.67 11.37 15.00
CA GLN A 18 -7.94 11.47 13.56
C GLN A 18 -6.63 11.65 12.76
N ARG A 19 -5.70 12.51 13.21
CA ARG A 19 -4.39 12.70 12.58
C ARG A 19 -3.51 11.44 12.66
N ALA A 20 -3.53 10.75 13.79
CA ALA A 20 -2.77 9.51 13.96
C ALA A 20 -3.31 8.40 13.04
N LEU A 21 -4.63 8.29 12.95
CA LEU A 21 -5.31 7.34 12.08
C LEU A 21 -5.10 7.69 10.59
N ALA A 22 -5.21 8.96 10.22
CA ALA A 22 -4.97 9.45 8.86
C ALA A 22 -3.53 9.14 8.40
N LYS A 23 -2.54 9.37 9.25
CA LYS A 23 -1.15 8.95 9.00
C LYS A 23 -1.05 7.44 8.72
N GLU A 24 -1.71 6.62 9.52
CA GLU A 24 -1.71 5.17 9.32
C GLU A 24 -2.45 4.75 8.05
N PHE A 25 -3.54 5.45 7.69
CA PHE A 25 -4.27 5.19 6.45
C PHE A 25 -3.42 5.50 5.21
N VAL A 26 -2.69 6.61 5.19
CA VAL A 26 -1.71 6.92 4.11
C VAL A 26 -0.67 5.80 4.00
N LYS A 27 -0.12 5.33 5.13
CA LYS A 27 0.86 4.24 5.14
C LYS A 27 0.25 2.91 4.71
N PHE A 28 -1.00 2.68 5.04
CA PHE A 28 -1.73 1.47 4.59
C PHE A 28 -1.92 1.46 3.07
N ASN A 29 -2.27 2.59 2.45
CA ASN A 29 -2.36 2.71 0.98
C ASN A 29 -1.04 2.31 0.31
N GLU A 30 0.09 2.82 0.81
CA GLU A 30 1.41 2.47 0.25
C GLU A 30 1.74 0.97 0.40
N ARG A 31 1.35 0.36 1.53
CA ARG A 31 1.53 -1.08 1.73
C ARG A 31 0.69 -1.92 0.78
N CYS A 32 -0.53 -1.50 0.51
CA CYS A 32 -1.42 -2.19 -0.42
C CYS A 32 -0.92 -2.05 -1.85
N PHE A 33 -0.58 -0.82 -2.26
CA PHE A 33 -0.05 -0.55 -3.59
C PHE A 33 1.20 -1.39 -3.89
N LEU A 34 2.20 -1.37 -3.00
CA LEU A 34 3.44 -2.11 -3.21
C LEU A 34 3.22 -3.62 -3.33
N ARG A 35 2.32 -4.16 -2.52
CA ARG A 35 2.05 -5.60 -2.49
C ARG A 35 1.07 -6.03 -3.59
N LEU A 36 0.58 -5.10 -4.38
CA LEU A 36 -0.53 -5.32 -5.32
C LEU A 36 -1.72 -5.98 -4.63
N LEU A 37 -1.99 -5.55 -3.40
CA LEU A 37 -3.08 -6.04 -2.60
C LEU A 37 -4.34 -5.24 -2.94
N GLY A 38 -5.15 -5.81 -3.80
CA GLY A 38 -6.43 -5.24 -4.24
C GLY A 38 -7.56 -5.48 -3.25
N ASP A 39 -8.72 -4.92 -3.56
CA ASP A 39 -9.98 -5.11 -2.83
C ASP A 39 -9.93 -4.81 -1.32
N MET A 40 -9.07 -3.87 -0.91
CA MET A 40 -8.98 -3.43 0.49
C MET A 40 -10.12 -2.48 0.86
N ARG A 41 -11.36 -2.95 0.69
CA ARG A 41 -12.59 -2.31 1.16
C ARG A 41 -12.61 -2.31 2.69
N SER A 42 -13.43 -1.47 3.30
CA SER A 42 -13.46 -1.29 4.75
C SER A 42 -13.71 -2.57 5.56
N TYR A 43 -14.38 -3.55 4.99
CA TYR A 43 -14.61 -4.85 5.65
C TYR A 43 -13.46 -5.87 5.47
N ASN A 44 -12.51 -5.62 4.56
CA ASN A 44 -11.36 -6.50 4.30
C ASN A 44 -10.11 -6.14 5.11
N TYR A 45 -10.24 -5.21 6.06
CA TYR A 45 -9.19 -4.89 7.02
C TYR A 45 -9.76 -4.61 8.42
N VAL A 46 -8.87 -4.57 9.39
CA VAL A 46 -9.20 -4.19 10.78
C VAL A 46 -8.36 -2.99 11.21
N VAL A 47 -8.95 -2.13 12.04
CA VAL A 47 -8.22 -1.10 12.76
C VAL A 47 -7.87 -1.65 14.14
N VAL A 48 -6.58 -1.90 14.36
CA VAL A 48 -6.05 -2.32 15.65
C VAL A 48 -5.71 -1.07 16.45
N ILE A 49 -6.24 -1.00 17.65
CA ILE A 49 -5.98 0.08 18.60
C ILE A 49 -5.11 -0.49 19.72
N THR A 50 -3.95 0.10 19.93
CA THR A 50 -3.06 -0.25 21.04
C THR A 50 -2.86 0.97 21.91
N GLN A 51 -3.03 0.81 23.20
CA GLN A 51 -2.72 1.85 24.17
C GLN A 51 -1.34 1.58 24.74
N ASP A 52 -0.45 2.55 24.57
CA ASP A 52 0.91 2.52 25.10
C ASP A 52 1.10 3.74 26.00
N PHE A 53 1.09 3.52 27.33
CA PHE A 53 1.11 4.56 28.36
C PHE A 53 0.09 5.68 28.09
N ASP A 54 0.55 6.82 27.58
CA ASP A 54 -0.27 8.02 27.34
C ASP A 54 -0.69 8.20 25.87
N ARG A 55 -0.41 7.22 24.99
CA ARG A 55 -0.66 7.35 23.55
C ARG A 55 -1.47 6.19 23.01
N ILE A 56 -2.47 6.53 22.23
CA ILE A 56 -3.21 5.56 21.42
C ILE A 56 -2.48 5.43 20.08
N GLN A 57 -2.19 4.19 19.68
CA GLN A 57 -1.61 3.86 18.39
C GLN A 57 -2.65 3.14 17.55
N TYR A 58 -2.80 3.58 16.31
CA TYR A 58 -3.66 2.98 15.31
C TYR A 58 -2.84 2.20 14.29
N ARG A 59 -3.28 0.98 13.97
CA ARG A 59 -2.69 0.17 12.91
C ARG A 59 -3.77 -0.47 12.07
N ILE A 60 -3.71 -0.25 10.75
CA ILE A 60 -4.61 -0.89 9.81
C ILE A 60 -3.94 -2.16 9.29
N ARG A 61 -4.65 -3.30 9.38
CA ARG A 61 -4.18 -4.61 8.95
C ARG A 61 -5.20 -5.25 8.02
N ALA A 62 -4.76 -5.64 6.83
CA ALA A 62 -5.54 -6.49 5.96
C ALA A 62 -5.84 -7.82 6.66
N ILE A 63 -7.03 -8.35 6.48
CA ILE A 63 -7.49 -9.63 7.00
C ILE A 63 -7.97 -10.57 5.88
N ASP A 64 -8.26 -10.02 4.71
CA ASP A 64 -8.59 -10.74 3.51
C ASP A 64 -7.47 -10.57 2.49
N PHE A 65 -6.97 -11.69 1.98
CA PHE A 65 -5.88 -11.75 1.01
C PHE A 65 -6.30 -12.48 -0.27
N ASP A 66 -7.58 -12.79 -0.40
CA ASP A 66 -8.16 -13.33 -1.62
C ASP A 66 -8.18 -12.21 -2.65
N GLN A 67 -7.10 -12.14 -3.42
CA GLN A 67 -6.98 -11.12 -4.43
C GLN A 67 -7.99 -11.37 -5.55
N GLN A 68 -8.89 -10.42 -5.73
CA GLN A 68 -9.79 -10.41 -6.87
C GLN A 68 -8.96 -10.32 -8.16
N SER A 69 -9.51 -10.86 -9.24
CA SER A 69 -8.93 -10.68 -10.57
C SER A 69 -8.79 -9.19 -10.88
N TYR A 70 -7.69 -8.83 -11.53
CA TYR A 70 -7.45 -7.45 -11.93
C TYR A 70 -8.57 -6.92 -12.85
N GLU A 71 -9.13 -5.77 -12.53
CA GLU A 71 -10.29 -5.18 -13.21
C GLU A 71 -9.91 -4.06 -14.21
N GLY A 72 -8.68 -4.01 -14.69
CA GLY A 72 -8.22 -3.00 -15.66
C GLY A 72 -7.93 -1.62 -15.04
N ASN A 73 -7.88 -1.50 -13.71
CA ASN A 73 -7.62 -0.23 -13.02
C ASN A 73 -6.65 -0.41 -11.84
N ALA A 74 -5.42 0.15 -11.96
CA ALA A 74 -4.42 0.06 -10.90
C ALA A 74 -4.82 0.75 -9.59
N LYS A 75 -5.84 1.62 -9.60
CA LYS A 75 -6.37 2.27 -8.39
C LYS A 75 -7.02 1.28 -7.42
N VAL A 76 -7.36 0.06 -7.86
CA VAL A 76 -7.87 -1.00 -6.96
C VAL A 76 -6.85 -1.35 -5.86
N TYR A 77 -5.57 -1.09 -6.08
CA TYR A 77 -4.50 -1.29 -5.10
C TYR A 77 -4.29 -0.09 -4.16
N GLN A 78 -5.10 0.95 -4.30
CA GLN A 78 -5.07 2.13 -3.47
C GLN A 78 -6.41 2.25 -2.71
N PRO A 79 -6.50 1.79 -1.47
CA PRO A 79 -7.72 1.79 -0.67
C PRO A 79 -8.46 3.13 -0.64
N GLU A 80 -7.74 4.25 -0.72
CA GLU A 80 -8.31 5.61 -0.73
C GLU A 80 -9.26 5.88 -1.91
N HIS A 81 -9.17 5.10 -3.00
CA HIS A 81 -10.05 5.23 -4.16
C HIS A 81 -11.27 4.32 -4.12
N LEU A 82 -11.38 3.46 -3.12
CA LEU A 82 -12.52 2.57 -2.95
C LEU A 82 -13.67 3.29 -2.24
N PRO A 83 -14.91 3.22 -2.75
CA PRO A 83 -16.05 3.94 -2.18
C PRO A 83 -16.29 3.67 -0.70
N GLU A 84 -16.06 2.46 -0.25
CA GLU A 84 -16.24 2.03 1.14
C GLU A 84 -15.27 2.72 2.10
N ASN A 85 -14.17 3.28 1.58
CA ASN A 85 -13.16 4.00 2.35
C ASN A 85 -13.29 5.54 2.23
N ALA A 86 -14.34 6.03 1.57
CA ALA A 86 -14.50 7.46 1.26
C ALA A 86 -14.36 8.34 2.52
N GLN A 87 -14.95 7.93 3.66
CA GLN A 87 -14.86 8.69 4.91
C GLN A 87 -13.41 8.76 5.46
N PHE A 88 -12.63 7.68 5.32
CA PHE A 88 -11.20 7.73 5.67
C PHE A 88 -10.41 8.65 4.76
N ALA A 89 -10.66 8.59 3.45
CA ALA A 89 -10.00 9.44 2.47
C ALA A 89 -10.33 10.92 2.71
N GLU A 90 -11.61 11.25 2.94
CA GLU A 90 -12.07 12.59 3.27
C GLU A 90 -11.43 13.09 4.57
N MET A 91 -11.53 12.35 5.66
CA MET A 91 -10.88 12.70 6.93
C MET A 91 -9.39 12.97 6.71
N THR A 92 -8.69 12.09 6.00
CA THR A 92 -7.25 12.23 5.75
C THR A 92 -6.93 13.54 5.04
N SER A 93 -7.70 13.90 4.01
CA SER A 93 -7.51 15.14 3.26
C SER A 93 -7.79 16.41 4.09
N VAL A 94 -8.71 16.31 5.06
CA VAL A 94 -9.09 17.43 5.95
C VAL A 94 -8.06 17.64 7.06
N VAL A 95 -7.60 16.55 7.70
CA VAL A 95 -6.76 16.66 8.92
C VAL A 95 -5.27 16.69 8.64
N LEU A 96 -4.80 16.30 7.44
CA LEU A 96 -3.39 16.29 7.06
C LEU A 96 -3.09 17.28 5.94
N PRO A 97 -2.11 18.19 6.13
CA PRO A 97 -1.55 18.97 5.03
C PRO A 97 -0.92 18.07 3.97
N LYS A 98 -0.98 18.46 2.70
CA LYS A 98 -0.39 17.73 1.58
C LYS A 98 1.08 17.36 1.81
N ALA A 99 1.89 18.27 2.34
CA ALA A 99 3.30 18.02 2.67
C ALA A 99 3.48 16.89 3.68
N SER A 100 2.55 16.76 4.66
CA SER A 100 2.59 15.65 5.62
C SER A 100 2.23 14.33 4.98
N ILE A 101 1.25 14.31 4.07
CA ILE A 101 0.89 13.10 3.31
C ILE A 101 2.11 12.63 2.49
N GLU A 102 2.75 13.53 1.73
CA GLU A 102 3.95 13.24 0.95
C GLU A 102 5.09 12.71 1.82
N GLN A 103 5.28 13.28 3.01
CA GLN A 103 6.27 12.81 3.97
C GLN A 103 5.96 11.37 4.43
N TYR A 104 4.70 11.06 4.80
CA TYR A 104 4.33 9.72 5.28
C TYR A 104 4.42 8.67 4.18
N VAL A 105 4.12 9.02 2.93
CA VAL A 105 4.38 8.19 1.76
C VAL A 105 5.86 7.85 1.67
N LYS A 106 6.75 8.86 1.73
CA LYS A 106 8.21 8.67 1.69
C LYS A 106 8.71 7.79 2.85
N GLU A 107 8.23 8.05 4.08
CA GLU A 107 8.59 7.25 5.26
C GLU A 107 8.23 5.78 5.08
N GLU A 108 7.02 5.48 4.61
CA GLU A 108 6.57 4.09 4.45
C GLU A 108 7.31 3.39 3.32
N ARG A 109 7.52 4.05 2.18
CA ARG A 109 8.32 3.51 1.08
C ARG A 109 9.75 3.20 1.51
N ALA A 110 10.40 4.10 2.25
CA ALA A 110 11.73 3.87 2.79
C ALA A 110 11.77 2.67 3.76
N LEU A 111 10.73 2.50 4.59
CA LEU A 111 10.62 1.35 5.48
C LEU A 111 10.44 0.04 4.69
N LEU A 112 9.60 0.04 3.67
CA LEU A 112 9.36 -1.13 2.81
C LEU A 112 10.62 -1.50 2.03
N ALA A 113 11.34 -0.52 1.47
CA ALA A 113 12.61 -0.75 0.78
C ALA A 113 13.67 -1.39 1.71
N ARG A 114 13.79 -0.90 2.94
CA ARG A 114 14.71 -1.51 3.94
C ARG A 114 14.32 -2.93 4.30
N ARG A 115 13.04 -3.22 4.46
CA ARG A 115 12.55 -4.59 4.72
C ARG A 115 12.82 -5.52 3.56
N ALA A 116 12.57 -5.08 2.32
CA ALA A 116 12.86 -5.85 1.12
C ALA A 116 14.36 -6.16 1.00
N ALA A 117 15.23 -5.21 1.32
CA ALA A 117 16.68 -5.42 1.33
C ALA A 117 17.11 -6.40 2.42
N GLY A 118 16.52 -6.33 3.62
CA GLY A 118 16.81 -7.25 4.73
C GLY A 118 16.38 -8.69 4.48
N GLU A 119 15.32 -8.88 3.69
CA GLU A 119 14.73 -10.21 3.40
C GLU A 119 14.98 -10.64 1.93
N HIS A 120 16.05 -10.16 1.31
CA HIS A 120 16.28 -10.30 -0.12
C HIS A 120 16.30 -11.75 -0.62
N LEU A 121 16.82 -12.71 0.16
CA LEU A 121 16.83 -14.13 -0.23
C LEU A 121 15.43 -14.71 -0.27
N ARG A 122 14.63 -14.43 0.75
CA ARG A 122 13.24 -14.89 0.86
C ARG A 122 12.37 -14.27 -0.22
N LEU A 123 12.59 -12.96 -0.48
CA LEU A 123 11.91 -12.26 -1.55
C LEU A 123 12.27 -12.83 -2.93
N LYS A 124 13.55 -13.15 -3.18
CA LYS A 124 13.99 -13.79 -4.41
C LYS A 124 13.30 -15.15 -4.63
N GLN A 125 13.20 -15.96 -3.59
CA GLN A 125 12.49 -17.24 -3.65
C GLN A 125 11.01 -17.05 -3.99
N LEU A 126 10.34 -16.08 -3.34
CA LEU A 126 8.94 -15.75 -3.63
C LEU A 126 8.76 -15.34 -5.10
N LEU A 127 9.60 -14.44 -5.60
CA LEU A 127 9.54 -13.98 -6.99
C LEU A 127 9.76 -15.11 -7.99
N MET A 128 10.65 -16.06 -7.68
CA MET A 128 10.85 -17.27 -8.51
C MET A 128 9.56 -18.10 -8.58
N CYS A 129 8.95 -18.42 -7.44
CA CYS A 129 7.67 -19.14 -7.42
C CYS A 129 6.57 -18.39 -8.18
N MET A 130 6.46 -17.08 -8.00
CA MET A 130 5.47 -16.25 -8.72
C MET A 130 5.67 -16.20 -10.24
N ARG A 131 6.89 -16.44 -10.73
CA ARG A 131 7.20 -16.53 -12.17
C ARG A 131 6.91 -17.90 -12.77
N GLU A 132 7.06 -18.95 -11.94
CA GLU A 132 6.79 -20.33 -12.34
C GLU A 132 5.30 -20.64 -12.37
N ASP A 133 4.52 -19.96 -11.51
CA ASP A 133 3.07 -20.14 -11.40
C ASP A 133 2.32 -19.13 -12.29
N GLU A 134 1.31 -19.60 -12.99
CA GLU A 134 0.38 -18.75 -13.74
C GLU A 134 -0.63 -18.11 -12.79
N LEU A 135 -0.22 -17.05 -12.08
CA LEU A 135 -1.06 -16.32 -11.11
C LEU A 135 -2.15 -15.48 -11.77
N SER A 136 -1.94 -15.06 -13.01
CA SER A 136 -2.90 -14.28 -13.79
C SER A 136 -2.72 -14.56 -15.27
N ALA A 137 -3.81 -14.53 -16.03
CA ALA A 137 -3.76 -14.66 -17.48
C ALA A 137 -2.92 -13.55 -18.12
N SER A 138 -2.24 -13.84 -19.23
CA SER A 138 -1.29 -12.93 -19.86
C SER A 138 -1.89 -11.60 -20.30
N ASP A 139 -3.15 -11.61 -20.77
CA ASP A 139 -3.89 -10.40 -21.13
C ASP A 139 -4.13 -9.49 -19.91
N LYS A 140 -4.40 -10.06 -18.73
CA LYS A 140 -4.57 -9.32 -17.48
C LYS A 140 -3.23 -8.75 -16.97
N VAL A 141 -2.14 -9.48 -17.15
CA VAL A 141 -0.79 -8.97 -16.87
C VAL A 141 -0.48 -7.78 -17.79
N ASP A 142 -0.83 -7.85 -19.06
CA ASP A 142 -0.61 -6.78 -20.04
C ASP A 142 -1.44 -5.53 -19.73
N GLU A 143 -2.69 -5.68 -19.31
CA GLU A 143 -3.53 -4.58 -18.84
C GLU A 143 -2.94 -3.93 -17.58
N LEU A 144 -2.56 -4.73 -16.58
CA LEU A 144 -2.04 -4.26 -15.30
C LEU A 144 -0.74 -3.48 -15.48
N LYS A 145 0.22 -4.00 -16.25
CA LYS A 145 1.50 -3.28 -16.48
C LYS A 145 1.29 -1.95 -17.20
N GLY A 146 0.32 -1.88 -18.12
CA GLY A 146 -0.07 -0.63 -18.79
C GLY A 146 -0.66 0.38 -17.80
N ALA A 147 -1.54 -0.06 -16.91
CA ALA A 147 -2.17 0.78 -15.90
C ALA A 147 -1.15 1.26 -14.83
N LEU A 148 -0.22 0.39 -14.40
CA LEU A 148 0.83 0.75 -13.45
C LEU A 148 1.84 1.73 -14.07
N LEU A 149 2.19 1.55 -15.36
CA LEU A 149 3.02 2.51 -16.08
C LEU A 149 2.33 3.89 -16.16
N ALA A 150 1.04 3.93 -16.48
CA ALA A 150 0.29 5.19 -16.54
C ALA A 150 0.20 5.88 -15.18
N LEU A 151 0.06 5.10 -14.10
CA LEU A 151 -0.04 5.62 -12.74
C LEU A 151 1.31 6.12 -12.19
N THR A 152 2.40 5.39 -12.45
CA THR A 152 3.71 5.64 -11.83
C THR A 152 4.68 6.40 -12.73
N GLY A 153 4.49 6.36 -14.05
CA GLY A 153 5.44 6.82 -15.06
C GLY A 153 6.69 5.93 -15.21
N ASP A 154 6.77 4.80 -14.49
CA ASP A 154 7.96 3.95 -14.50
C ASP A 154 7.95 2.93 -15.66
N VAL A 155 8.88 3.13 -16.60
CA VAL A 155 9.00 2.30 -17.80
C VAL A 155 9.37 0.84 -17.52
N ASN A 156 9.84 0.49 -16.33
CA ASN A 156 10.20 -0.89 -16.01
C ASN A 156 8.98 -1.81 -15.97
N PHE A 157 7.80 -1.28 -15.68
CA PHE A 157 6.56 -2.07 -15.77
C PHE A 157 6.30 -2.62 -17.18
N LYS A 158 6.78 -1.95 -18.24
CA LYS A 158 6.63 -2.45 -19.62
C LYS A 158 7.30 -3.79 -19.88
N ARG A 159 8.37 -4.11 -19.12
CA ARG A 159 9.18 -5.31 -19.31
C ARG A 159 8.62 -6.53 -18.60
N ALA A 160 7.66 -6.33 -17.72
CA ALA A 160 7.06 -7.42 -16.98
C ALA A 160 6.31 -8.38 -17.91
N GLY A 161 6.54 -9.66 -17.75
CA GLY A 161 5.87 -10.73 -18.50
C GLY A 161 4.90 -11.56 -17.65
N ASN A 162 4.96 -11.41 -16.33
CA ASN A 162 4.12 -12.12 -15.35
C ASN A 162 3.97 -11.32 -14.05
N MET A 163 3.18 -11.82 -13.11
CA MET A 163 2.93 -11.12 -11.83
C MET A 163 4.18 -10.99 -10.96
N GLY A 164 5.12 -11.96 -11.02
CA GLY A 164 6.39 -11.87 -10.31
C GLY A 164 7.25 -10.71 -10.81
N ASP A 165 7.30 -10.50 -12.12
CA ASP A 165 8.03 -9.37 -12.73
C ASP A 165 7.37 -8.03 -12.39
N ILE A 166 6.03 -7.97 -12.33
CA ILE A 166 5.30 -6.77 -11.90
C ILE A 166 5.65 -6.42 -10.45
N LEU A 167 5.65 -7.42 -9.56
CA LEU A 167 6.02 -7.19 -8.15
C LEU A 167 7.49 -6.74 -8.03
N GLU A 168 8.39 -7.34 -8.79
CA GLU A 168 9.81 -6.91 -8.82
C GLU A 168 9.93 -5.46 -9.29
N ALA A 169 9.24 -5.08 -10.37
CA ALA A 169 9.22 -3.70 -10.87
C ALA A 169 8.67 -2.72 -9.83
N ALA A 170 7.63 -3.10 -9.06
CA ALA A 170 7.09 -2.29 -7.97
C ALA A 170 8.10 -2.10 -6.83
N LEU A 171 8.83 -3.16 -6.46
CA LEU A 171 9.90 -3.09 -5.46
C LEU A 171 11.06 -2.22 -5.93
N ASP A 172 11.48 -2.35 -7.18
CA ASP A 172 12.54 -1.54 -7.78
C ASP A 172 12.14 -0.06 -7.87
N PHE A 173 10.87 0.23 -8.20
CA PHE A 173 10.34 1.59 -8.21
C PHE A 173 10.52 2.27 -6.85
N ILE A 174 10.19 1.57 -5.77
CA ILE A 174 10.38 2.09 -4.42
C ILE A 174 11.86 2.27 -4.09
N GLN A 175 12.69 1.27 -4.36
CA GLN A 175 14.11 1.31 -3.99
C GLN A 175 14.88 2.41 -4.70
N ARG A 176 14.59 2.67 -5.98
CA ARG A 176 15.26 3.71 -6.77
C ARG A 176 14.96 5.11 -6.27
N ASN A 177 13.74 5.36 -5.87
CA ASN A 177 13.32 6.69 -5.38
C ASN A 177 13.86 7.02 -3.99
N PHE A 178 14.54 6.06 -3.29
CA PHE A 178 15.02 6.22 -1.90
C PHE A 178 16.51 5.93 -1.69
N LYS A 179 17.27 5.63 -2.77
CA LYS A 179 18.73 5.39 -2.65
C LYS A 179 19.57 6.65 -2.40
N THR A 180 18.99 7.83 -2.47
CA THR A 180 19.77 9.08 -2.55
C THR A 180 20.10 9.74 -1.21
N ASP A 181 19.46 9.36 -0.09
CA ASP A 181 19.67 10.07 1.19
C ASP A 181 19.80 9.15 2.40
N SER A 182 20.72 8.17 2.36
CA SER A 182 21.08 7.48 3.59
C SER A 182 22.37 8.08 4.16
N PRO A 183 22.32 8.84 5.26
CA PRO A 183 23.52 9.31 5.98
C PRO A 183 24.29 8.17 6.66
N PHE A 184 23.86 6.91 6.51
CA PHE A 184 24.46 5.71 7.11
C PHE A 184 25.01 4.71 6.08
N ALA A 185 25.19 5.12 4.82
CA ALA A 185 25.91 4.34 3.82
C ALA A 185 27.37 4.76 3.80
N SER A 186 28.10 4.40 4.84
CA SER A 186 29.57 4.41 4.89
C SER A 186 30.05 3.11 5.51
#